data_d5273aa347ef53c6a029ba0d7ca11951
#
_entry.id   d5273aa347ef53c6a029ba0d7ca11951
#
_cell.length_a   1.000
_cell.length_b   1.000
_cell.length_c   1.000
_cell.angle_alpha   90.00
_cell.angle_beta   90.00
_cell.angle_gamma   90.00
#
_symmetry.space_group_name_H-M   'P 1'
#
loop_
_entity.id
_entity.type
_entity.pdbx_description
1 polymer ?
#
loop_
_entity_poly.entity_id
_entity_poly.type
_entity_poly.pdbx_seq_one_letter_code
_entity_poly.pdbx_strand_id
1 'polypeptide(L)'
;HVSSISCNNDKELGKIISKAYEKVGDNGIVLMEESETGETYTNMVDGVQIESPLTSPHFVTDTDKNIAVLDNPAVLIVSSPIPNLRKIQSILEHVIKKQLSLLIVADVEQSAKSALLMNKVKGNIKVNIIDLPGFGPTKQDTIEDLALLTGATVINEELGDDLEIIQPDVLGKAYKSVTDGKNTVLTLLEKNANVEDRIKTVEKAIKKEKDPLLKRKLQDRIAMLSGSVAIINVGANSKIELKEKKDRVEDAIYATKAALQEGIVPGGG
;
A
#
# COMPACT_ATOMS: atom_id res chain seq x y z
N HIS A 1 17.43 4.81 -20.37
CA HIS A 1 17.57 6.10 -21.08
C HIS A 1 16.60 7.15 -20.52
N VAL A 2 15.30 6.84 -20.45
CA VAL A 2 14.29 7.75 -19.88
C VAL A 2 14.63 8.17 -18.45
N SER A 3 15.00 7.21 -17.60
CA SER A 3 15.38 7.48 -16.20
C SER A 3 16.56 8.44 -16.10
N SER A 4 17.56 8.29 -16.95
CA SER A 4 18.75 9.15 -16.97
C SER A 4 18.42 10.58 -17.41
N ILE A 5 17.55 10.74 -18.40
CA ILE A 5 17.10 12.05 -18.87
C ILE A 5 16.30 12.76 -17.78
N SER A 6 15.37 12.07 -17.14
CA SER A 6 14.54 12.61 -16.04
C SER A 6 15.36 12.95 -14.80
N CYS A 7 16.51 12.29 -14.59
CA CYS A 7 17.48 12.63 -13.55
C CYS A 7 18.48 13.72 -13.98
N ASN A 8 18.14 14.57 -14.93
CA ASN A 8 19.02 15.60 -15.48
C ASN A 8 20.34 15.01 -16.03
N ASN A 9 20.22 13.89 -16.75
CA ASN A 9 21.32 13.11 -17.32
C ASN A 9 22.30 12.51 -16.28
N ASP A 10 21.90 12.40 -15.03
CA ASP A 10 22.66 11.63 -14.04
C ASP A 10 22.54 10.13 -14.36
N LYS A 11 23.61 9.59 -14.95
CA LYS A 11 23.63 8.20 -15.39
C LYS A 11 23.60 7.19 -14.24
N GLU A 12 24.16 7.54 -13.10
CA GLU A 12 24.16 6.65 -11.92
C GLU A 12 22.76 6.50 -11.34
N LEU A 13 22.06 7.61 -11.11
CA LEU A 13 20.68 7.57 -10.66
C LEU A 13 19.76 6.89 -11.66
N GLY A 14 19.95 7.17 -12.96
CA GLY A 14 19.20 6.52 -14.02
C GLY A 14 19.38 4.99 -14.04
N LYS A 15 20.58 4.49 -13.80
CA LYS A 15 20.87 3.05 -13.68
C LYS A 15 20.19 2.43 -12.46
N ILE A 16 20.23 3.10 -11.31
CA ILE A 16 19.59 2.63 -10.08
C ILE A 16 18.08 2.46 -10.30
N ILE A 17 17.45 3.45 -10.90
CA ILE A 17 16.01 3.42 -11.19
C ILE A 17 15.67 2.33 -12.20
N SER A 18 16.40 2.21 -13.29
CA SER A 18 16.20 1.18 -14.30
C SER A 18 16.36 -0.23 -13.73
N LYS A 19 17.37 -0.47 -12.91
CA LYS A 19 17.57 -1.75 -12.24
C LYS A 19 16.44 -2.07 -11.25
N ALA A 20 15.92 -1.06 -10.54
CA ALA A 20 14.80 -1.24 -9.64
C ALA A 20 13.55 -1.73 -10.40
N TYR A 21 13.23 -1.12 -11.54
CA TYR A 21 12.12 -1.54 -12.39
C TYR A 21 12.32 -2.94 -13.00
N GLU A 22 13.53 -3.29 -13.40
CA GLU A 22 13.84 -4.63 -13.88
C GLU A 22 13.63 -5.70 -12.81
N LYS A 23 14.04 -5.41 -11.57
CA LYS A 23 13.90 -6.35 -10.45
C LYS A 23 12.47 -6.60 -10.02
N VAL A 24 11.62 -5.57 -10.01
CA VAL A 24 10.22 -5.72 -9.60
C VAL A 24 9.32 -6.30 -10.69
N GLY A 25 9.74 -6.23 -11.95
CA GLY A 25 8.95 -6.70 -13.09
C GLY A 25 7.76 -5.80 -13.42
N ASP A 26 6.90 -6.28 -14.32
CA ASP A 26 5.79 -5.50 -14.90
C ASP A 26 4.73 -5.07 -13.88
N ASN A 27 4.51 -5.87 -12.85
CA ASN A 27 3.52 -5.62 -11.80
C ASN A 27 4.13 -5.07 -10.51
N GLY A 28 5.42 -4.79 -10.52
CA GLY A 28 6.12 -4.29 -9.36
C GLY A 28 6.01 -2.79 -9.21
N ILE A 29 6.34 -2.32 -8.01
CA ILE A 29 6.23 -0.92 -7.60
C ILE A 29 7.61 -0.44 -7.18
N VAL A 30 7.93 0.80 -7.55
CA VAL A 30 9.16 1.48 -7.14
C VAL A 30 8.76 2.68 -6.28
N LEU A 31 9.27 2.72 -5.06
CA LEU A 31 9.08 3.80 -4.11
C LEU A 31 10.42 4.45 -3.78
N MET A 32 10.37 5.64 -3.22
CA MET A 32 11.55 6.38 -2.76
C MET A 32 11.42 6.68 -1.27
N GLU A 33 12.53 6.54 -0.56
CA GLU A 33 12.67 6.95 0.84
C GLU A 33 14.01 7.67 1.04
N GLU A 34 14.15 8.36 2.16
CA GLU A 34 15.44 8.90 2.57
C GLU A 34 16.31 7.79 3.15
N SER A 35 17.56 7.76 2.76
CA SER A 35 18.56 6.88 3.35
C SER A 35 18.98 7.40 4.73
N GLU A 36 19.18 6.50 5.67
CA GLU A 36 19.77 6.83 6.98
C GLU A 36 21.28 7.08 6.89
N THR A 37 21.87 6.71 5.76
CA THR A 37 23.29 6.93 5.46
C THR A 37 23.48 7.95 4.33
N GLY A 38 24.68 8.36 4.03
CA GLY A 38 24.97 9.22 2.88
C GLY A 38 24.88 8.52 1.53
N GLU A 39 24.67 7.22 1.51
CA GLU A 39 24.67 6.40 0.30
C GLU A 39 23.26 6.19 -0.27
N THR A 40 23.16 6.10 -1.59
CA THR A 40 21.93 5.76 -2.31
C THR A 40 21.95 4.28 -2.68
N TYR A 41 20.91 3.55 -2.27
CA TYR A 41 20.82 2.10 -2.51
C TYR A 41 19.36 1.66 -2.65
N THR A 42 19.14 0.48 -3.20
CA THR A 42 17.81 -0.09 -3.40
C THR A 42 17.62 -1.33 -2.55
N ASN A 43 16.50 -1.39 -1.84
CA ASN A 43 16.03 -2.58 -1.14
C ASN A 43 14.83 -3.17 -1.86
N MET A 44 14.79 -4.51 -1.92
CA MET A 44 13.62 -5.24 -2.39
C MET A 44 12.85 -5.76 -1.18
N VAL A 45 11.56 -5.48 -1.14
CA VAL A 45 10.65 -5.91 -0.07
C VAL A 45 9.37 -6.46 -0.66
N ASP A 46 8.65 -7.24 0.13
CA ASP A 46 7.31 -7.68 -0.24
C ASP A 46 6.34 -6.50 -0.11
N GLY A 47 5.37 -6.45 -0.99
CA GLY A 47 4.38 -5.38 -0.96
C GLY A 47 3.25 -5.64 -1.94
N VAL A 48 2.20 -4.87 -1.80
CA VAL A 48 0.99 -4.99 -2.62
C VAL A 48 0.46 -3.62 -3.01
N GLN A 49 0.03 -3.51 -4.27
CA GLN A 49 -0.75 -2.36 -4.74
C GLN A 49 -2.21 -2.75 -4.82
N ILE A 50 -3.06 -1.96 -4.20
CA ILE A 50 -4.50 -2.15 -4.17
C ILE A 50 -5.16 -0.95 -4.85
N GLU A 51 -6.12 -1.19 -5.72
CA GLU A 51 -6.93 -0.13 -6.36
C GLU A 51 -7.92 0.47 -5.36
N SER A 52 -7.40 1.08 -4.31
CA SER A 52 -8.16 1.71 -3.24
C SER A 52 -7.65 3.13 -3.04
N PRO A 53 -8.40 4.13 -3.50
CA PRO A 53 -8.00 5.52 -3.37
C PRO A 53 -8.27 6.07 -1.97
N LEU A 54 -7.80 7.30 -1.74
CA LEU A 54 -8.22 8.10 -0.58
C LEU A 54 -9.75 8.17 -0.50
N THR A 55 -10.31 7.84 0.65
CA THR A 55 -11.75 7.94 0.88
C THR A 55 -12.19 9.33 1.31
N SER A 56 -11.24 10.17 1.69
CA SER A 56 -11.42 11.60 1.94
C SER A 56 -10.12 12.35 1.73
N PRO A 57 -10.15 13.56 1.16
CA PRO A 57 -8.96 14.39 1.01
C PRO A 57 -8.35 14.83 2.35
N HIS A 58 -9.13 14.76 3.42
CA HIS A 58 -8.67 15.14 4.76
C HIS A 58 -7.78 14.08 5.45
N PHE A 59 -7.65 12.88 4.88
CA PHE A 59 -6.68 11.88 5.35
C PHE A 59 -5.26 12.14 4.86
N VAL A 60 -5.07 13.06 3.94
CA VAL A 60 -3.76 13.41 3.39
C VAL A 60 -2.80 13.85 4.49
N THR A 61 -1.58 13.32 4.47
CA THR A 61 -0.48 13.69 5.37
C THR A 61 0.54 14.57 4.69
N ASP A 62 0.67 14.46 3.36
CA ASP A 62 1.52 15.29 2.51
C ASP A 62 0.64 16.00 1.50
N THR A 63 0.37 17.29 1.73
CA THR A 63 -0.53 18.09 0.90
C THR A 63 0.07 18.43 -0.47
N ASP A 64 1.38 18.52 -0.58
CA ASP A 64 2.05 18.81 -1.84
C ASP A 64 1.91 17.66 -2.84
N LYS A 65 2.02 16.43 -2.35
CA LYS A 65 1.88 15.22 -3.16
C LYS A 65 0.47 14.65 -3.17
N ASN A 66 -0.41 15.16 -2.31
CA ASN A 66 -1.78 14.69 -2.13
C ASN A 66 -1.85 13.19 -1.80
N ILE A 67 -1.04 12.75 -0.86
CA ILE A 67 -0.96 11.36 -0.39
C ILE A 67 -1.12 11.24 1.12
N ALA A 68 -1.61 10.08 1.56
CA ALA A 68 -1.65 9.69 2.97
C ALA A 68 -0.57 8.65 3.22
N VAL A 69 0.39 8.97 4.08
CA VAL A 69 1.49 8.09 4.46
C VAL A 69 1.33 7.68 5.92
N LEU A 70 1.34 6.38 6.17
CA LEU A 70 1.38 5.81 7.52
C LEU A 70 2.65 4.98 7.67
N ASP A 71 3.45 5.29 8.67
CA ASP A 71 4.65 4.53 9.00
C ASP A 71 4.33 3.46 10.05
N ASN A 72 4.75 2.23 9.80
CA ASN A 72 4.51 1.07 10.65
C ASN A 72 3.07 0.94 11.15
N PRO A 73 2.06 1.04 10.27
CA PRO A 73 0.68 1.02 10.70
C PRO A 73 0.26 -0.35 11.23
N ALA A 74 -0.59 -0.34 12.25
CA ALA A 74 -1.45 -1.46 12.56
C ALA A 74 -2.56 -1.52 11.50
N VAL A 75 -2.98 -2.70 11.11
CA VAL A 75 -3.98 -2.90 10.05
C VAL A 75 -5.21 -3.59 10.64
N LEU A 76 -6.35 -2.90 10.58
CA LEU A 76 -7.65 -3.44 10.98
C LEU A 76 -8.45 -3.77 9.72
N ILE A 77 -8.83 -5.04 9.56
CA ILE A 77 -9.61 -5.50 8.41
C ILE A 77 -10.99 -5.95 8.89
N VAL A 78 -12.02 -5.27 8.43
CA VAL A 78 -13.41 -5.56 8.75
C VAL A 78 -14.19 -5.73 7.46
N SER A 79 -14.79 -6.89 7.25
CA SER A 79 -15.58 -7.18 6.04
C SER A 79 -17.05 -6.75 6.14
N SER A 80 -17.52 -6.46 7.33
CA SER A 80 -18.83 -5.83 7.56
C SER A 80 -18.71 -4.31 7.72
N PRO A 81 -19.76 -3.52 7.44
CA PRO A 81 -19.71 -2.08 7.62
C PRO A 81 -19.43 -1.64 9.06
N ILE A 82 -18.70 -0.54 9.22
CA ILE A 82 -18.47 0.12 10.52
C ILE A 82 -19.38 1.35 10.60
N PRO A 83 -20.48 1.28 11.36
CA PRO A 83 -21.48 2.34 11.37
C PRO A 83 -21.10 3.55 12.24
N ASN A 84 -20.33 3.35 13.30
CA ASN A 84 -19.89 4.41 14.22
C ASN A 84 -18.60 4.04 14.94
N LEU A 85 -17.94 5.02 15.58
CA LEU A 85 -16.68 4.82 16.27
C LEU A 85 -16.79 3.95 17.52
N ARG A 86 -17.94 3.88 18.14
CA ARG A 86 -18.15 3.04 19.34
C ARG A 86 -17.82 1.58 19.03
N LYS A 87 -18.12 1.12 17.83
CA LYS A 87 -17.85 -0.25 17.37
C LYS A 87 -16.39 -0.63 17.44
N ILE A 88 -15.48 0.31 17.20
CA ILE A 88 -14.03 0.08 17.19
C ILE A 88 -13.30 0.83 18.30
N GLN A 89 -13.99 1.28 19.31
CA GLN A 89 -13.42 2.08 20.39
C GLN A 89 -12.26 1.39 21.10
N SER A 90 -12.36 0.10 21.39
CA SER A 90 -11.30 -0.67 22.03
C SER A 90 -9.99 -0.69 21.22
N ILE A 91 -10.11 -0.81 19.90
CA ILE A 91 -8.97 -0.76 18.97
C ILE A 91 -8.39 0.66 18.92
N LEU A 92 -9.23 1.69 18.85
CA LEU A 92 -8.78 3.09 18.82
C LEU A 92 -8.04 3.44 20.10
N GLU A 93 -8.55 3.05 21.25
CA GLU A 93 -7.89 3.27 22.56
C GLU A 93 -6.52 2.59 22.61
N HIS A 94 -6.42 1.34 22.15
CA HIS A 94 -5.16 0.62 22.06
C HIS A 94 -4.14 1.34 21.17
N VAL A 95 -4.55 1.74 19.98
CA VAL A 95 -3.71 2.42 19.00
C VAL A 95 -3.22 3.77 19.53
N ILE A 96 -4.10 4.54 20.16
CA ILE A 96 -3.75 5.84 20.76
C ILE A 96 -2.78 5.65 21.93
N LYS A 97 -3.06 4.70 22.82
CA LYS A 97 -2.21 4.41 23.98
C LYS A 97 -0.81 3.96 23.58
N LYS A 98 -0.70 3.16 22.55
CA LYS A 98 0.58 2.66 22.01
C LYS A 98 1.23 3.61 21.01
N GLN A 99 0.61 4.73 20.70
CA GLN A 99 1.06 5.70 19.68
C GLN A 99 1.33 5.06 18.31
N LEU A 100 0.46 4.15 17.90
CA LEU A 100 0.54 3.49 16.61
C LEU A 100 -0.23 4.28 15.54
N SER A 101 0.20 4.14 14.29
CA SER A 101 -0.64 4.50 13.15
C SER A 101 -1.64 3.39 12.87
N LEU A 102 -2.80 3.72 12.34
CA LEU A 102 -3.86 2.76 12.04
C LEU A 102 -4.34 2.88 10.61
N LEU A 103 -4.27 1.80 9.86
CA LEU A 103 -4.94 1.65 8.57
C LEU A 103 -6.19 0.80 8.79
N ILE A 104 -7.35 1.36 8.48
CA ILE A 104 -8.63 0.66 8.52
C ILE A 104 -9.00 0.25 7.09
N VAL A 105 -9.18 -1.04 6.88
CA VAL A 105 -9.63 -1.62 5.62
C VAL A 105 -11.06 -2.08 5.82
N ALA A 106 -12.03 -1.23 5.49
CA ALA A 106 -13.44 -1.48 5.72
C ALA A 106 -14.32 -0.45 5.01
N ASP A 107 -15.59 -0.79 4.85
CA ASP A 107 -16.65 0.17 4.54
C ASP A 107 -17.03 0.91 5.82
N VAL A 108 -16.53 2.14 5.97
CA VAL A 108 -16.78 2.99 7.14
C VAL A 108 -17.86 4.01 6.77
N GLU A 109 -18.95 4.01 7.51
CA GLU A 109 -20.05 4.96 7.28
C GLU A 109 -19.59 6.41 7.52
N GLN A 110 -20.24 7.35 6.85
CA GLN A 110 -19.83 8.75 6.82
C GLN A 110 -19.72 9.38 8.22
N SER A 111 -20.61 9.04 9.14
CA SER A 111 -20.58 9.55 10.52
C SER A 111 -19.33 9.10 11.27
N ALA A 112 -18.97 7.84 11.14
CA ALA A 112 -17.74 7.28 11.73
C ALA A 112 -16.49 7.87 11.09
N LYS A 113 -16.48 8.00 9.77
CA LYS A 113 -15.39 8.62 9.02
C LYS A 113 -15.15 10.06 9.44
N SER A 114 -16.21 10.85 9.55
CA SER A 114 -16.12 12.26 9.99
C SER A 114 -15.56 12.38 11.41
N ALA A 115 -15.96 11.51 12.32
CA ALA A 115 -15.45 11.49 13.68
C ALA A 115 -13.96 11.11 13.73
N LEU A 116 -13.51 10.15 12.91
CA LEU A 116 -12.09 9.81 12.77
C LEU A 116 -11.27 10.97 12.20
N LEU A 117 -11.79 11.64 11.19
CA LEU A 117 -11.14 12.81 10.60
C LEU A 117 -10.97 13.94 11.61
N MET A 118 -11.98 14.16 12.43
CA MET A 118 -11.92 15.18 13.49
C MET A 118 -10.80 14.85 14.49
N ASN A 119 -10.67 13.61 14.89
CA ASN A 119 -9.58 13.15 15.78
C ASN A 119 -8.20 13.24 15.13
N LYS A 120 -8.12 12.92 13.82
CA LYS A 120 -6.88 13.09 13.06
C LYS A 120 -6.45 14.56 13.01
N VAL A 121 -7.35 15.48 12.70
CA VAL A 121 -7.08 16.93 12.63
C VAL A 121 -6.61 17.48 13.98
N LYS A 122 -7.19 16.98 15.07
CA LYS A 122 -6.77 17.33 16.43
C LYS A 122 -5.41 16.72 16.83
N GLY A 123 -4.85 15.85 16.02
CA GLY A 123 -3.58 15.18 16.30
C GLY A 123 -3.66 14.04 17.30
N ASN A 124 -4.87 13.57 17.63
CA ASN A 124 -5.06 12.48 18.58
C ASN A 124 -4.70 11.11 18.02
N ILE A 125 -4.80 10.93 16.70
CA ILE A 125 -4.57 9.66 16.02
C ILE A 125 -4.00 9.88 14.62
N LYS A 126 -3.15 8.96 14.19
CA LYS A 126 -2.69 8.85 12.79
C LYS A 126 -3.47 7.71 12.15
N VAL A 127 -4.38 8.04 11.25
CA VAL A 127 -5.31 7.07 10.67
C VAL A 127 -5.54 7.34 9.19
N ASN A 128 -5.75 6.27 8.44
CA ASN A 128 -6.29 6.32 7.08
C ASN A 128 -7.31 5.20 6.94
N ILE A 129 -8.29 5.41 6.07
CA ILE A 129 -9.35 4.45 5.77
C ILE A 129 -9.30 4.15 4.28
N ILE A 130 -9.23 2.88 3.95
CA ILE A 130 -9.40 2.39 2.58
C ILE A 130 -10.50 1.33 2.55
N ASP A 131 -11.12 1.17 1.40
CA ASP A 131 -12.04 0.07 1.15
C ASP A 131 -11.58 -0.69 -0.08
N LEU A 132 -11.66 -2.01 -0.05
CA LEU A 132 -11.23 -2.84 -1.18
C LEU A 132 -12.25 -2.75 -2.31
N PRO A 133 -11.80 -2.80 -3.58
CA PRO A 133 -12.71 -2.73 -4.72
C PRO A 133 -13.51 -4.03 -4.87
N GLY A 134 -14.64 -3.92 -5.57
CA GLY A 134 -15.49 -5.06 -5.90
C GLY A 134 -16.55 -5.35 -4.84
N PHE A 135 -17.15 -6.50 -4.98
CA PHE A 135 -18.24 -6.98 -4.11
C PHE A 135 -18.34 -8.51 -4.19
N GLY A 136 -19.08 -9.09 -3.25
CA GLY A 136 -19.36 -10.52 -3.23
C GLY A 136 -18.14 -11.41 -2.93
N PRO A 137 -18.14 -12.67 -3.40
CA PRO A 137 -17.09 -13.64 -3.09
C PRO A 137 -15.69 -13.19 -3.52
N THR A 138 -15.56 -12.46 -4.62
CA THR A 138 -14.28 -11.96 -5.13
C THR A 138 -13.67 -10.94 -4.17
N LYS A 139 -14.49 -10.02 -3.64
CA LYS A 139 -14.04 -9.05 -2.63
C LYS A 139 -13.62 -9.77 -1.36
N GLN A 140 -14.38 -10.79 -0.95
CA GLN A 140 -14.05 -11.58 0.24
C GLN A 140 -12.71 -12.31 0.09
N ASP A 141 -12.43 -12.88 -1.06
CA ASP A 141 -11.14 -13.51 -1.35
C ASP A 141 -9.99 -12.51 -1.24
N THR A 142 -10.16 -11.32 -1.77
CA THR A 142 -9.15 -10.24 -1.68
C THR A 142 -8.92 -9.80 -0.24
N ILE A 143 -9.99 -9.68 0.55
CA ILE A 143 -9.93 -9.37 1.98
C ILE A 143 -9.11 -10.44 2.73
N GLU A 144 -9.39 -11.72 2.49
CA GLU A 144 -8.69 -12.84 3.12
C GLU A 144 -7.20 -12.89 2.70
N ASP A 145 -6.90 -12.62 1.44
CA ASP A 145 -5.52 -12.55 0.95
C ASP A 145 -4.75 -11.40 1.61
N LEU A 146 -5.37 -10.24 1.75
CA LEU A 146 -4.77 -9.09 2.43
C LEU A 146 -4.54 -9.36 3.92
N ALA A 147 -5.49 -10.03 4.57
CA ALA A 147 -5.34 -10.47 5.96
C ALA A 147 -4.15 -11.42 6.12
N LEU A 148 -3.99 -12.37 5.20
CA LEU A 148 -2.84 -13.28 5.20
C LEU A 148 -1.52 -12.53 5.05
N LEU A 149 -1.45 -11.56 4.13
CA LEU A 149 -0.25 -10.76 3.88
C LEU A 149 0.14 -9.88 5.06
N THR A 150 -0.81 -9.33 5.79
CA THR A 150 -0.57 -8.40 6.91
C THR A 150 -0.54 -9.08 8.28
N GLY A 151 -0.97 -10.34 8.36
CA GLY A 151 -1.14 -11.04 9.62
C GLY A 151 -2.39 -10.64 10.40
N ALA A 152 -3.32 -9.89 9.79
CA ALA A 152 -4.58 -9.50 10.41
C ALA A 152 -5.57 -10.66 10.46
N THR A 153 -6.49 -10.59 11.41
CA THR A 153 -7.68 -11.44 11.45
C THR A 153 -8.86 -10.66 10.91
N VAL A 154 -9.56 -11.20 9.92
CA VAL A 154 -10.76 -10.56 9.36
C VAL A 154 -11.89 -10.62 10.36
N ILE A 155 -12.51 -9.47 10.64
CA ILE A 155 -13.67 -9.35 11.51
C ILE A 155 -14.92 -9.20 10.62
N ASN A 156 -15.92 -10.01 10.90
CA ASN A 156 -17.19 -9.98 10.18
C ASN A 156 -18.37 -10.21 11.12
N GLU A 157 -19.13 -9.15 11.40
CA GLU A 157 -20.32 -9.22 12.26
C GLU A 157 -21.43 -10.12 11.68
N GLU A 158 -21.52 -10.22 10.36
CA GLU A 158 -22.49 -11.10 9.71
C GLU A 158 -22.22 -12.59 9.97
N LEU A 159 -20.96 -12.94 10.28
CA LEU A 159 -20.55 -14.29 10.64
C LEU A 159 -20.52 -14.54 12.15
N GLY A 160 -20.96 -13.58 12.95
CA GLY A 160 -21.05 -13.73 14.39
C GLY A 160 -19.95 -13.05 15.21
N ASP A 161 -19.01 -12.37 14.58
CA ASP A 161 -18.03 -11.57 15.30
C ASP A 161 -18.71 -10.32 15.90
N ASP A 162 -18.19 -9.85 17.04
CA ASP A 162 -18.66 -8.62 17.66
C ASP A 162 -17.52 -7.60 17.70
N LEU A 163 -17.66 -6.53 16.90
CA LEU A 163 -16.67 -5.45 16.81
C LEU A 163 -16.41 -4.78 18.15
N GLU A 164 -17.40 -4.69 19.03
CA GLU A 164 -17.25 -3.99 20.31
C GLU A 164 -16.33 -4.72 21.30
N ILE A 165 -16.17 -6.02 21.14
CA ILE A 165 -15.37 -6.87 22.04
C ILE A 165 -14.07 -7.41 21.41
N ILE A 166 -13.73 -6.99 20.21
CA ILE A 166 -12.47 -7.44 19.57
C ILE A 166 -11.24 -7.00 20.36
N GLN A 167 -10.25 -7.88 20.38
CA GLN A 167 -8.98 -7.63 21.05
C GLN A 167 -7.93 -7.10 20.07
N PRO A 168 -6.89 -6.41 20.54
CA PRO A 168 -5.81 -5.91 19.68
C PRO A 168 -5.03 -6.96 18.90
N ASP A 169 -5.13 -8.24 19.25
CA ASP A 169 -4.49 -9.35 18.56
C ASP A 169 -5.03 -9.60 17.15
N VAL A 170 -6.20 -9.03 16.80
CA VAL A 170 -6.76 -9.08 15.44
C VAL A 170 -6.03 -8.16 14.47
N LEU A 171 -5.25 -7.22 14.97
CA LEU A 171 -4.52 -6.26 14.15
C LEU A 171 -3.37 -6.92 13.41
N GLY A 172 -3.29 -6.66 12.10
CA GLY A 172 -2.11 -6.94 11.30
C GLY A 172 -1.10 -5.81 11.37
N LYS A 173 -0.03 -5.96 10.61
CA LYS A 173 1.06 -5.00 10.53
C LYS A 173 1.52 -4.81 9.09
N ALA A 174 1.96 -3.59 8.78
CA ALA A 174 2.71 -3.28 7.57
C ALA A 174 3.88 -2.39 7.94
N TYR A 175 4.90 -2.35 7.07
CA TYR A 175 6.01 -1.42 7.23
C TYR A 175 5.59 0.00 6.89
N LYS A 176 4.85 0.17 5.80
CA LYS A 176 4.39 1.47 5.31
C LYS A 176 3.11 1.34 4.51
N SER A 177 2.25 2.34 4.60
CA SER A 177 1.07 2.49 3.74
C SER A 177 1.13 3.85 3.06
N VAL A 178 1.00 3.87 1.74
CA VAL A 178 0.93 5.09 0.94
C VAL A 178 -0.32 5.05 0.08
N THR A 179 -1.24 5.97 0.31
CA THR A 179 -2.51 6.06 -0.42
C THR A 179 -2.57 7.37 -1.19
N ASP A 180 -2.84 7.28 -2.48
CA ASP A 180 -3.08 8.43 -3.36
C ASP A 180 -4.53 8.48 -3.86
N GLY A 181 -4.79 9.25 -4.89
CA GLY A 181 -6.13 9.37 -5.48
C GLY A 181 -6.58 8.15 -6.30
N LYS A 182 -5.77 7.12 -6.45
CA LYS A 182 -6.07 5.92 -7.25
C LYS A 182 -5.79 4.62 -6.51
N ASN A 183 -4.68 4.54 -5.80
CA ASN A 183 -4.15 3.30 -5.25
C ASN A 183 -3.67 3.45 -3.81
N THR A 184 -3.57 2.31 -3.13
CA THR A 184 -2.84 2.16 -1.88
C THR A 184 -1.73 1.14 -2.08
N VAL A 185 -0.52 1.52 -1.70
CA VAL A 185 0.64 0.61 -1.67
C VAL A 185 0.95 0.26 -0.22
N LEU A 186 0.91 -1.02 0.09
CA LEU A 186 1.35 -1.55 1.37
C LEU A 186 2.71 -2.22 1.20
N THR A 187 3.66 -1.78 1.98
CA THR A 187 4.97 -2.42 2.09
C THR A 187 4.95 -3.32 3.32
N LEU A 188 5.37 -4.56 3.17
CA LEU A 188 5.28 -5.58 4.22
C LEU A 188 6.63 -5.79 4.89
N LEU A 189 6.61 -6.12 6.19
CA LEU A 189 7.82 -6.41 6.97
C LEU A 189 8.40 -7.77 6.66
N GLU A 190 7.52 -8.77 6.66
CA GLU A 190 7.88 -10.17 6.44
C GLU A 190 6.79 -10.86 5.65
N LYS A 191 7.20 -11.76 4.78
CA LYS A 191 6.28 -12.63 4.06
C LYS A 191 5.86 -13.79 4.94
N ASN A 192 4.57 -13.95 5.16
CA ASN A 192 4.03 -15.09 5.87
C ASN A 192 4.33 -16.38 5.10
N ALA A 193 4.81 -17.42 5.79
CA ALA A 193 5.12 -18.72 5.18
C ALA A 193 3.91 -19.34 4.45
N ASN A 194 2.70 -19.07 4.91
CA ASN A 194 1.46 -19.57 4.30
C ASN A 194 1.09 -18.89 2.97
N VAL A 195 1.75 -17.80 2.61
CA VAL A 195 1.51 -17.10 1.34
C VAL A 195 1.86 -17.97 0.15
N GLU A 196 2.98 -18.71 0.20
CA GLU A 196 3.38 -19.64 -0.87
C GLU A 196 2.34 -20.75 -1.07
N ASP A 197 1.80 -21.31 0.01
CA ASP A 197 0.74 -22.32 -0.06
C ASP A 197 -0.55 -21.75 -0.64
N ARG A 198 -0.89 -20.51 -0.30
CA ARG A 198 -2.04 -19.81 -0.87
C ARG A 198 -1.85 -19.59 -2.38
N ILE A 199 -0.68 -19.15 -2.82
CA ILE A 199 -0.34 -18.99 -4.24
C ILE A 199 -0.53 -20.31 -4.99
N LYS A 200 -0.03 -21.41 -4.47
CA LYS A 200 -0.21 -22.75 -5.08
C LYS A 200 -1.67 -23.14 -5.19
N THR A 201 -2.47 -22.85 -4.17
CA THR A 201 -3.91 -23.11 -4.19
C THR A 201 -4.61 -22.31 -5.28
N VAL A 202 -4.29 -21.04 -5.41
CA VAL A 202 -4.86 -20.16 -6.46
C VAL A 202 -4.40 -20.60 -7.85
N GLU A 203 -3.15 -20.98 -8.03
CA GLU A 203 -2.64 -21.51 -9.30
C GLU A 203 -3.38 -22.77 -9.74
N LYS A 204 -3.67 -23.68 -8.82
CA LYS A 204 -4.49 -24.86 -9.10
C LYS A 204 -5.91 -24.48 -9.53
N ALA A 205 -6.50 -23.47 -8.88
CA ALA A 205 -7.82 -22.97 -9.24
C ALA A 205 -7.84 -22.36 -10.65
N ILE A 206 -6.80 -21.63 -11.05
CA ILE A 206 -6.64 -21.07 -12.40
C ILE A 206 -6.67 -22.17 -13.46
N LYS A 207 -5.97 -23.27 -13.23
CA LYS A 207 -5.93 -24.40 -14.17
C LYS A 207 -7.28 -25.06 -14.40
N LYS A 208 -8.16 -25.00 -13.40
CA LYS A 208 -9.51 -25.60 -13.45
C LYS A 208 -10.58 -24.62 -13.94
N GLU A 209 -10.30 -23.32 -13.87
CA GLU A 209 -11.27 -22.29 -14.22
C GLU A 209 -11.40 -22.15 -15.74
N LYS A 210 -12.63 -22.14 -16.23
CA LYS A 210 -12.97 -22.02 -17.66
C LYS A 210 -13.49 -20.64 -18.03
N ASP A 211 -14.07 -19.90 -17.07
CA ASP A 211 -14.56 -18.56 -17.30
C ASP A 211 -13.41 -17.56 -17.37
N PRO A 212 -13.21 -16.86 -18.51
CA PRO A 212 -12.11 -15.89 -18.64
C PRO A 212 -12.10 -14.79 -17.61
N LEU A 213 -13.28 -14.31 -17.17
CA LEU A 213 -13.40 -13.25 -16.19
C LEU A 213 -12.95 -13.73 -14.80
N LEU A 214 -13.42 -14.90 -14.37
CA LEU A 214 -13.03 -15.49 -13.09
C LEU A 214 -11.55 -15.87 -13.08
N LYS A 215 -11.05 -16.38 -14.20
CA LYS A 215 -9.63 -16.68 -14.37
C LYS A 215 -8.75 -15.44 -14.21
N ARG A 216 -9.16 -14.30 -14.79
CA ARG A 216 -8.45 -13.03 -14.63
C ARG A 216 -8.43 -12.58 -13.18
N LYS A 217 -9.52 -12.71 -12.45
CA LYS A 217 -9.60 -12.39 -11.01
C LYS A 217 -8.67 -13.25 -10.18
N LEU A 218 -8.54 -14.53 -10.51
CA LEU A 218 -7.58 -15.42 -9.86
C LEU A 218 -6.13 -15.02 -10.18
N GLN A 219 -5.84 -14.58 -11.40
CA GLN A 219 -4.53 -14.06 -11.78
C GLN A 219 -4.20 -12.78 -11.02
N ASP A 220 -5.17 -11.89 -10.80
CA ASP A 220 -5.01 -10.68 -10.00
C ASP A 220 -4.68 -11.01 -8.54
N ARG A 221 -5.27 -12.09 -7.98
CA ARG A 221 -4.93 -12.57 -6.65
C ARG A 221 -3.46 -13.01 -6.56
N ILE A 222 -2.96 -13.75 -7.55
CA ILE A 222 -1.55 -14.16 -7.59
C ILE A 222 -0.63 -12.95 -7.67
N ALA A 223 -0.95 -11.98 -8.51
CA ALA A 223 -0.18 -10.73 -8.62
C ALA A 223 -0.11 -9.99 -7.27
N MET A 224 -1.21 -9.94 -6.52
CA MET A 224 -1.24 -9.35 -5.19
C MET A 224 -0.41 -10.15 -4.17
N LEU A 225 -0.58 -11.47 -4.13
CA LEU A 225 0.11 -12.34 -3.17
C LEU A 225 1.62 -12.42 -3.39
N SER A 226 2.07 -12.28 -4.62
CA SER A 226 3.49 -12.35 -5.01
C SER A 226 4.14 -10.99 -5.28
N GLY A 227 3.44 -9.91 -4.97
CA GLY A 227 3.91 -8.56 -5.24
C GLY A 227 5.22 -8.22 -4.54
N SER A 228 6.05 -7.43 -5.21
CA SER A 228 7.28 -6.89 -4.66
C SER A 228 7.38 -5.38 -4.89
N VAL A 229 8.09 -4.72 -4.01
CA VAL A 229 8.33 -3.28 -4.03
C VAL A 229 9.84 -3.05 -3.97
N ALA A 230 10.36 -2.23 -4.88
CA ALA A 230 11.71 -1.72 -4.79
C ALA A 230 11.68 -0.36 -4.08
N ILE A 231 12.43 -0.23 -3.01
CA ILE A 231 12.58 1.02 -2.28
C ILE A 231 13.95 1.61 -2.61
N ILE A 232 13.96 2.75 -3.29
CA ILE A 232 15.17 3.51 -3.58
C ILE A 232 15.41 4.43 -2.38
N ASN A 233 16.45 4.12 -1.60
CA ASN A 233 16.86 4.91 -0.46
C ASN A 233 17.86 5.96 -0.95
N VAL A 234 17.46 7.22 -0.95
CA VAL A 234 18.26 8.33 -1.46
C VAL A 234 19.06 8.94 -0.33
N GLY A 235 20.39 8.93 -0.47
CA GLY A 235 21.33 9.54 0.47
C GLY A 235 22.10 10.68 -0.16
N ALA A 236 22.51 11.65 0.67
CA ALA A 236 23.34 12.78 0.27
C ALA A 236 24.13 13.30 1.49
N ASN A 237 25.13 14.16 1.22
CA ASN A 237 26.00 14.70 2.26
C ASN A 237 25.45 15.96 2.93
N SER A 238 24.42 16.58 2.36
CA SER A 238 23.77 17.77 2.91
C SER A 238 22.25 17.72 2.70
N LYS A 239 21.51 18.50 3.48
CA LYS A 239 20.04 18.58 3.36
C LYS A 239 19.60 19.17 2.01
N ILE A 240 20.36 20.12 1.48
CA ILE A 240 20.07 20.77 0.20
C ILE A 240 20.25 19.78 -0.93
N GLU A 241 21.40 19.08 -0.95
CA GLU A 241 21.71 18.05 -1.92
C GLU A 241 20.68 16.88 -1.85
N LEU A 242 20.29 16.48 -0.65
CA LEU A 242 19.30 15.44 -0.44
C LEU A 242 17.96 15.82 -1.07
N LYS A 243 17.51 17.05 -0.86
CA LYS A 243 16.25 17.53 -1.42
C LYS A 243 16.27 17.52 -2.94
N GLU A 244 17.33 18.09 -3.55
CA GLU A 244 17.49 18.10 -5.01
C GLU A 244 17.53 16.68 -5.59
N LYS A 245 18.26 15.79 -4.94
CA LYS A 245 18.39 14.40 -5.36
C LYS A 245 17.07 13.63 -5.27
N LYS A 246 16.33 13.83 -4.20
CA LYS A 246 14.97 13.27 -4.02
C LYS A 246 14.03 13.74 -5.12
N ASP A 247 14.00 15.03 -5.41
CA ASP A 247 13.15 15.58 -6.45
C ASP A 247 13.47 14.98 -7.82
N ARG A 248 14.75 14.83 -8.15
CA ARG A 248 15.20 14.18 -9.39
C ARG A 248 14.82 12.70 -9.47
N VAL A 249 14.95 11.97 -8.37
CA VAL A 249 14.61 10.55 -8.31
C VAL A 249 13.08 10.37 -8.44
N GLU A 250 12.28 11.18 -7.77
CA GLU A 250 10.82 11.16 -7.90
C GLU A 250 10.36 11.41 -9.33
N ASP A 251 10.88 12.46 -9.96
CA ASP A 251 10.55 12.78 -11.35
C ASP A 251 10.93 11.64 -12.29
N ALA A 252 12.08 11.03 -12.06
CA ALA A 252 12.56 9.91 -12.87
C ALA A 252 11.72 8.63 -12.66
N ILE A 253 11.30 8.35 -11.43
CA ILE A 253 10.38 7.22 -11.13
C ILE A 253 9.06 7.44 -11.87
N TYR A 254 8.49 8.63 -11.75
CA TYR A 254 7.23 8.98 -12.40
C TYR A 254 7.31 8.86 -13.92
N ALA A 255 8.35 9.43 -14.52
CA ALA A 255 8.57 9.40 -15.98
C ALA A 255 8.83 7.98 -16.48
N THR A 256 9.59 7.18 -15.75
CA THR A 256 9.88 5.78 -16.12
C THR A 256 8.62 4.92 -16.04
N LYS A 257 7.82 5.10 -15.01
CA LYS A 257 6.52 4.42 -14.87
C LYS A 257 5.58 4.76 -16.03
N ALA A 258 5.46 6.03 -16.39
CA ALA A 258 4.65 6.47 -17.53
C ALA A 258 5.15 5.87 -18.84
N ALA A 259 6.46 5.87 -19.08
CA ALA A 259 7.07 5.29 -20.28
C ALA A 259 6.82 3.78 -20.41
N LEU A 260 6.84 3.05 -19.31
CA LEU A 260 6.57 1.60 -19.29
C LEU A 260 5.10 1.28 -19.53
N GLN A 261 4.18 2.13 -19.07
CA GLN A 261 2.75 1.94 -19.22
C GLN A 261 2.24 2.38 -20.60
N GLU A 262 2.75 3.47 -21.14
CA GLU A 262 2.23 4.13 -22.33
C GLU A 262 3.14 3.96 -23.58
N GLY A 263 4.33 3.41 -23.38
CA GLY A 263 5.35 3.34 -24.42
C GLY A 263 6.17 4.64 -24.54
N ILE A 264 7.19 4.61 -25.38
CA ILE A 264 8.10 5.73 -25.60
C ILE A 264 7.86 6.31 -26.97
N VAL A 265 7.63 7.63 -27.05
CA VAL A 265 7.65 8.38 -28.32
C VAL A 265 8.98 9.13 -28.40
N PRO A 266 9.64 9.17 -29.59
CA PRO A 266 10.83 9.99 -29.76
C PRO A 266 10.50 11.45 -29.47
N GLY A 267 11.26 12.07 -28.56
CA GLY A 267 11.11 13.49 -28.26
C GLY A 267 11.56 14.37 -29.41
N GLY A 268 10.99 15.56 -29.52
CA GLY A 268 11.41 16.56 -30.49
C GLY A 268 10.60 16.56 -31.78
N GLY A 269 9.35 16.12 -31.71
CA GLY A 269 8.39 16.33 -32.80
C GLY A 269 7.87 17.73 -32.84
#